data_fbade41ea0a697394cf0956640b12222
#
_entry.id   fbade41ea0a697394cf0956640b12222
#
_cell.length_a   1.000
_cell.length_b   1.000
_cell.length_c   1.000
_cell.angle_alpha   90.00
_cell.angle_beta   90.00
_cell.angle_gamma   90.00
#
_symmetry.space_group_name_H-M   'P 1'
#
loop_
_entity.id
_entity.type
_entity.pdbx_description
1 polymer ?
#
loop_
_entity_poly.entity_id
_entity_poly.type
_entity_poly.pdbx_seq_one_letter_code
_entity_poly.pdbx_strand_id
1 'polypeptide(L)'
;NLEVFGISNAFVTNEVPQNLAERFEGFFDKVLIDAPCSGEGMFRKDPAVIKTWEEERPEYFAKLQKDILKNGVRMLRPGGKLLYSTCTFAPIENEGSISWILEQCPEMELIPIEGYEGFSEGNPAWGDGREELRRCVRIWPHKMKGEGHFLALLKKSEDVPETRIRLEPPTRMDKKNKAVLEEFFKDCQWKPDWERVQIKGEKVYLVPELPAKLNGIHFLRNGLYLGDLKKNRFEPSQQLAMTLKASDYAGSVSLSPEDERIGRYLRGETLLLEPGEATREKGWILVCVDQYALGWGKLVNGVLKNKYWSGWRLKS
;
A
#
# COMPACT_ATOMS: atom_id res chain seq x y z
N ASN A 1 7.88 -0.60 -2.97
CA ASN A 1 7.72 -0.02 -1.61
C ASN A 1 6.89 -0.94 -0.68
N LEU A 2 5.68 -1.42 -1.06
CA LEU A 2 4.83 -2.25 -0.18
C LEU A 2 5.55 -3.49 0.36
N GLU A 3 6.38 -4.12 -0.44
CA GLU A 3 7.14 -5.32 -0.05
C GLU A 3 8.26 -4.99 0.94
N VAL A 4 8.97 -3.87 0.72
CA VAL A 4 10.03 -3.41 1.63
C VAL A 4 9.48 -3.06 3.02
N PHE A 5 8.26 -2.49 3.06
CA PHE A 5 7.59 -2.17 4.32
C PHE A 5 6.83 -3.35 4.95
N GLY A 6 6.93 -4.54 4.37
CA GLY A 6 6.29 -5.75 4.91
C GLY A 6 4.76 -5.70 4.92
N ILE A 7 4.13 -4.95 4.00
CA ILE A 7 2.68 -4.84 3.92
C ILE A 7 2.08 -6.15 3.43
N SER A 8 1.34 -6.85 4.29
CA SER A 8 0.83 -8.19 4.02
C SER A 8 -0.58 -8.22 3.41
N ASN A 9 -1.36 -7.15 3.57
CA ASN A 9 -2.79 -7.10 3.24
C ASN A 9 -3.11 -6.13 2.09
N ALA A 10 -2.26 -6.05 1.07
CA ALA A 10 -2.43 -5.12 -0.04
C ALA A 10 -2.41 -5.82 -1.39
N PHE A 11 -3.20 -5.29 -2.32
CA PHE A 11 -3.09 -5.53 -3.75
C PHE A 11 -2.49 -4.32 -4.46
N VAL A 12 -1.95 -4.55 -5.64
CA VAL A 12 -1.63 -3.49 -6.60
C VAL A 12 -2.27 -3.86 -7.92
N THR A 13 -3.06 -2.96 -8.45
CA THR A 13 -3.69 -3.11 -9.76
C THR A 13 -3.18 -2.03 -10.73
N ASN A 14 -3.23 -2.31 -12.01
CA ASN A 14 -3.03 -1.32 -13.06
C ASN A 14 -4.33 -1.22 -13.86
N GLU A 15 -5.25 -0.39 -13.37
CA GLU A 15 -6.60 -0.26 -13.89
C GLU A 15 -7.08 1.18 -13.92
N VAL A 16 -8.03 1.45 -14.79
CA VAL A 16 -8.76 2.71 -14.78
C VAL A 16 -9.85 2.70 -13.69
N PRO A 17 -10.18 3.85 -13.07
CA PRO A 17 -11.14 3.91 -11.96
C PRO A 17 -12.51 3.32 -12.28
N GLN A 18 -12.98 3.41 -13.54
CA GLN A 18 -14.26 2.86 -13.98
C GLN A 18 -14.31 1.34 -13.81
N ASN A 19 -13.26 0.62 -14.25
CA ASN A 19 -13.17 -0.83 -14.11
C ASN A 19 -13.14 -1.27 -12.65
N LEU A 20 -12.46 -0.50 -11.80
CA LEU A 20 -12.42 -0.75 -10.36
C LEU A 20 -13.81 -0.51 -9.74
N ALA A 21 -14.49 0.59 -10.07
CA ALA A 21 -15.78 0.93 -9.50
C ALA A 21 -16.88 -0.11 -9.85
N GLU A 22 -16.81 -0.75 -11.02
CA GLU A 22 -17.70 -1.84 -11.38
C GLU A 22 -17.54 -3.10 -10.52
N ARG A 23 -16.36 -3.33 -9.96
CA ARG A 23 -16.01 -4.53 -9.18
C ARG A 23 -16.07 -4.29 -7.67
N PHE A 24 -15.83 -3.06 -7.25
CA PHE A 24 -15.71 -2.64 -5.85
C PHE A 24 -16.82 -1.67 -5.42
N GLU A 25 -17.96 -1.68 -6.07
CA GLU A 25 -19.10 -0.81 -5.73
C GLU A 25 -19.54 -1.00 -4.27
N GLY A 26 -19.48 0.08 -3.48
CA GLY A 26 -19.85 0.06 -2.06
C GLY A 26 -18.92 -0.78 -1.16
N PHE A 27 -17.69 -1.04 -1.59
CA PHE A 27 -16.79 -1.98 -0.90
C PHE A 27 -15.92 -1.33 0.18
N PHE A 28 -15.40 -0.13 -0.06
CA PHE A 28 -14.36 0.45 0.76
C PHE A 28 -14.89 1.32 1.91
N ASP A 29 -14.31 1.17 3.09
CA ASP A 29 -14.50 2.09 4.22
C ASP A 29 -13.87 3.46 3.96
N LYS A 30 -12.74 3.46 3.26
CA LYS A 30 -11.95 4.66 2.98
C LYS A 30 -11.37 4.59 1.57
N VAL A 31 -11.46 5.69 0.86
CA VAL A 31 -10.83 5.89 -0.45
C VAL A 31 -9.91 7.10 -0.35
N LEU A 32 -8.66 6.95 -0.80
CA LEU A 32 -7.73 8.05 -0.99
C LEU A 32 -7.54 8.24 -2.49
N ILE A 33 -7.72 9.48 -2.95
CA ILE A 33 -7.44 9.89 -4.33
C ILE A 33 -6.27 10.88 -4.28
N ASP A 34 -5.10 10.43 -4.71
CA ASP A 34 -3.98 11.31 -5.04
C ASP A 34 -4.08 11.59 -6.54
N ALA A 35 -4.80 12.68 -6.85
CA ALA A 35 -5.28 12.92 -8.20
C ALA A 35 -4.15 13.41 -9.13
N PRO A 36 -4.09 12.93 -10.38
CA PRO A 36 -3.27 13.57 -11.40
C PRO A 36 -3.73 15.03 -11.55
N CYS A 37 -2.79 15.97 -11.56
CA CYS A 37 -3.09 17.40 -11.55
C CYS A 37 -2.03 18.20 -12.34
N SER A 38 -2.27 19.50 -12.54
CA SER A 38 -1.36 20.40 -13.25
C SER A 38 -0.02 20.61 -12.54
N GLY A 39 0.02 20.42 -11.19
CA GLY A 39 1.25 20.20 -10.45
C GLY A 39 2.04 21.44 -10.04
N GLU A 40 1.44 22.64 -10.01
CA GLU A 40 2.12 23.89 -9.68
C GLU A 40 2.77 23.88 -8.29
N GLY A 41 2.18 23.15 -7.35
CA GLY A 41 2.75 22.96 -6.01
C GLY A 41 4.09 22.25 -5.99
N MET A 42 4.46 21.57 -7.08
CA MET A 42 5.71 20.82 -7.20
C MET A 42 6.82 21.56 -7.96
N PHE A 43 6.58 22.75 -8.46
CA PHE A 43 7.54 23.51 -9.29
C PHE A 43 8.89 23.68 -8.64
N ARG A 44 8.93 23.85 -7.33
CA ARG A 44 10.18 23.99 -6.56
C ARG A 44 10.97 22.65 -6.49
N LYS A 45 10.26 21.53 -6.35
CA LYS A 45 10.86 20.20 -6.17
C LYS A 45 11.23 19.57 -7.50
N ASP A 46 10.42 19.76 -8.53
CA ASP A 46 10.63 19.17 -9.84
C ASP A 46 10.54 20.23 -10.97
N PRO A 47 11.66 20.82 -11.36
CA PRO A 47 11.69 21.80 -12.46
C PRO A 47 11.22 21.24 -13.82
N ALA A 48 11.14 19.91 -13.99
CA ALA A 48 10.63 19.33 -15.22
C ALA A 48 9.14 19.60 -15.38
N VAL A 49 8.38 19.73 -14.28
CA VAL A 49 6.96 20.06 -14.31
C VAL A 49 6.74 21.45 -14.92
N ILE A 50 7.60 22.43 -14.61
CA ILE A 50 7.53 23.80 -15.18
C ILE A 50 7.64 23.76 -16.70
N LYS A 51 8.53 22.93 -17.24
CA LYS A 51 8.79 22.84 -18.69
C LYS A 51 7.62 22.26 -19.48
N THR A 52 6.75 21.50 -18.82
CA THR A 52 5.60 20.80 -19.42
C THR A 52 4.27 21.44 -19.04
N TRP A 53 4.30 22.51 -18.24
CA TRP A 53 3.09 23.20 -17.81
C TRP A 53 2.60 24.16 -18.91
N GLU A 54 1.30 24.14 -19.17
CA GLU A 54 0.58 24.97 -20.14
C GLU A 54 -0.67 25.52 -19.47
N GLU A 55 -1.20 26.65 -19.98
CA GLU A 55 -2.32 27.36 -19.36
C GLU A 55 -3.62 26.55 -19.35
N GLU A 56 -3.82 25.69 -20.36
CA GLU A 56 -5.01 24.82 -20.51
C GLU A 56 -4.91 23.52 -19.69
N ARG A 57 -3.77 23.28 -19.06
CA ARG A 57 -3.51 22.04 -18.29
C ARG A 57 -4.47 21.84 -17.12
N PRO A 58 -4.83 22.86 -16.32
CA PRO A 58 -5.80 22.72 -15.24
C PRO A 58 -7.18 22.25 -15.70
N GLU A 59 -7.72 22.75 -16.81
CA GLU A 59 -9.01 22.30 -17.36
C GLU A 59 -8.99 20.83 -17.80
N TYR A 60 -7.89 20.41 -18.40
CA TYR A 60 -7.71 19.00 -18.77
C TYR A 60 -7.76 18.09 -17.55
N PHE A 61 -6.97 18.40 -16.52
CA PHE A 61 -6.93 17.58 -15.29
C PHE A 61 -8.23 17.66 -14.50
N ALA A 62 -8.91 18.82 -14.45
CA ALA A 62 -10.20 18.94 -13.77
C ALA A 62 -11.26 18.00 -14.37
N LYS A 63 -11.26 17.77 -15.69
CA LYS A 63 -12.16 16.78 -16.33
C LYS A 63 -11.82 15.35 -15.89
N LEU A 64 -10.54 14.99 -15.89
CA LEU A 64 -10.08 13.67 -15.46
C LEU A 64 -10.37 13.42 -13.99
N GLN A 65 -10.16 14.41 -13.13
CA GLN A 65 -10.41 14.34 -11.70
C GLN A 65 -11.88 14.13 -11.37
N LYS A 66 -12.80 14.72 -12.12
CA LYS A 66 -14.25 14.52 -11.97
C LYS A 66 -14.64 13.06 -12.19
N ASP A 67 -14.09 12.41 -13.21
CA ASP A 67 -14.33 10.99 -13.45
C ASP A 67 -13.74 10.10 -12.35
N ILE A 68 -12.54 10.42 -11.87
CA ILE A 68 -11.90 9.71 -10.76
C ILE A 68 -12.72 9.86 -9.48
N LEU A 69 -13.13 11.08 -9.12
CA LEU A 69 -13.95 11.37 -7.94
C LEU A 69 -15.27 10.62 -7.96
N LYS A 70 -16.01 10.66 -9.08
CA LYS A 70 -17.29 9.94 -9.22
C LYS A 70 -17.13 8.44 -9.00
N ASN A 71 -16.10 7.83 -9.58
CA ASN A 71 -15.81 6.42 -9.37
C ASN A 71 -15.33 6.12 -7.94
N GLY A 72 -14.57 7.02 -7.33
CA GLY A 72 -14.17 6.93 -5.92
C GLY A 72 -15.38 6.92 -4.97
N VAL A 73 -16.35 7.80 -5.17
CA VAL A 73 -17.61 7.85 -4.41
C VAL A 73 -18.43 6.56 -4.60
N ARG A 74 -18.49 6.03 -5.83
CA ARG A 74 -19.19 4.78 -6.13
C ARG A 74 -18.59 3.60 -5.36
N MET A 75 -17.28 3.57 -5.16
CA MET A 75 -16.60 2.50 -4.44
C MET A 75 -16.76 2.58 -2.92
N LEU A 76 -17.19 3.73 -2.35
CA LEU A 76 -17.43 3.88 -0.92
C LEU A 76 -18.70 3.16 -0.48
N ARG A 77 -18.62 2.46 0.65
CA ARG A 77 -19.80 2.00 1.38
C ARG A 77 -20.54 3.15 2.07
N PRO A 78 -21.81 2.96 2.50
CA PRO A 78 -22.48 3.91 3.39
C PRO A 78 -21.62 4.23 4.61
N GLY A 79 -21.56 5.52 5.01
CA GLY A 79 -20.69 6.00 6.09
C GLY A 79 -19.18 6.05 5.78
N GLY A 80 -18.76 5.59 4.59
CA GLY A 80 -17.36 5.61 4.15
C GLY A 80 -16.82 7.02 3.92
N LYS A 81 -15.48 7.17 3.95
CA LYS A 81 -14.80 8.47 3.81
C LYS A 81 -13.91 8.49 2.57
N LEU A 82 -13.88 9.60 1.86
CA LEU A 82 -13.00 9.86 0.73
C LEU A 82 -12.12 11.06 1.04
N LEU A 83 -10.79 10.85 0.95
CA LEU A 83 -9.82 11.92 0.96
C LEU A 83 -9.36 12.20 -0.47
N TYR A 84 -9.62 13.41 -0.94
CA TYR A 84 -9.14 13.93 -2.22
C TYR A 84 -7.90 14.80 -1.99
N SER A 85 -6.86 14.59 -2.78
CA SER A 85 -5.59 15.30 -2.71
C SER A 85 -5.10 15.68 -4.11
N THR A 86 -4.54 16.89 -4.22
CA THR A 86 -3.78 17.36 -5.39
C THR A 86 -2.52 18.10 -4.94
N CYS A 87 -1.55 18.22 -5.85
CA CYS A 87 -0.39 19.09 -5.67
C CYS A 87 -0.45 20.33 -6.60
N THR A 88 -1.65 20.87 -6.84
CA THR A 88 -1.88 22.09 -7.65
C THR A 88 -2.46 23.22 -6.81
N PHE A 89 -2.31 24.45 -7.30
CA PHE A 89 -2.98 25.62 -6.74
C PHE A 89 -4.22 26.02 -7.53
N ALA A 90 -4.49 25.42 -8.68
CA ALA A 90 -5.58 25.75 -9.57
C ALA A 90 -6.95 25.56 -8.91
N PRO A 91 -7.80 26.60 -8.77
CA PRO A 91 -9.11 26.49 -8.15
C PRO A 91 -10.04 25.50 -8.84
N ILE A 92 -10.00 25.42 -10.17
CA ILE A 92 -10.85 24.52 -10.96
C ILE A 92 -10.60 23.04 -10.65
N GLU A 93 -9.35 22.68 -10.32
CA GLU A 93 -8.94 21.31 -9.93
C GLU A 93 -9.24 21.03 -8.47
N ASN A 94 -9.33 22.04 -7.63
CA ASN A 94 -9.48 21.97 -6.18
C ASN A 94 -10.94 22.20 -5.76
N GLU A 95 -11.28 23.42 -5.30
CA GLU A 95 -12.64 23.76 -4.87
C GLU A 95 -13.68 23.52 -5.98
N GLY A 96 -13.31 23.76 -7.25
CA GLY A 96 -14.18 23.49 -8.40
C GLY A 96 -14.54 22.02 -8.56
N SER A 97 -13.55 21.11 -8.38
CA SER A 97 -13.78 19.67 -8.41
C SER A 97 -14.63 19.20 -7.21
N ILE A 98 -14.41 19.78 -6.03
CA ILE A 98 -15.19 19.46 -4.82
C ILE A 98 -16.62 20.00 -4.93
N SER A 99 -16.82 21.22 -5.41
CA SER A 99 -18.16 21.77 -5.68
C SER A 99 -18.95 20.87 -6.62
N TRP A 100 -18.29 20.44 -7.69
CA TRP A 100 -18.90 19.56 -8.70
C TRP A 100 -19.32 18.21 -8.10
N ILE A 101 -18.46 17.54 -7.31
CA ILE A 101 -18.83 16.23 -6.76
C ILE A 101 -19.93 16.32 -5.72
N LEU A 102 -19.98 17.40 -4.92
CA LEU A 102 -21.07 17.63 -3.96
C LEU A 102 -22.41 17.94 -4.66
N GLU A 103 -22.38 18.51 -5.86
CA GLU A 103 -23.57 18.70 -6.69
C GLU A 103 -24.03 17.37 -7.32
N GLN A 104 -23.10 16.56 -7.84
CA GLN A 104 -23.41 15.29 -8.51
C GLN A 104 -23.79 14.16 -7.56
N CYS A 105 -23.31 14.21 -6.32
CA CYS A 105 -23.47 13.17 -5.31
C CYS A 105 -24.00 13.81 -4.00
N PRO A 106 -25.30 14.11 -3.91
CA PRO A 106 -25.89 14.78 -2.75
C PRO A 106 -25.79 13.95 -1.45
N GLU A 107 -25.49 12.67 -1.56
CA GLU A 107 -25.18 11.79 -0.42
C GLU A 107 -23.81 12.04 0.19
N MET A 108 -22.98 12.89 -0.42
CA MET A 108 -21.64 13.23 0.09
C MET A 108 -21.69 14.57 0.85
N GLU A 109 -20.96 14.63 1.94
CA GLU A 109 -20.73 15.86 2.70
C GLU A 109 -19.24 16.12 2.91
N LEU A 110 -18.82 17.37 2.91
CA LEU A 110 -17.49 17.77 3.37
C LEU A 110 -17.45 17.72 4.89
N ILE A 111 -16.44 17.04 5.44
CA ILE A 111 -16.15 17.04 6.87
C ILE A 111 -14.81 17.72 7.13
N PRO A 112 -14.64 18.42 8.29
CA PRO A 112 -13.41 19.13 8.59
C PRO A 112 -12.23 18.15 8.75
N ILE A 113 -11.06 18.61 8.29
CA ILE A 113 -9.77 17.98 8.59
C ILE A 113 -9.22 18.68 9.84
N GLU A 114 -8.69 17.88 10.79
CA GLU A 114 -8.04 18.43 11.98
C GLU A 114 -6.91 19.39 11.58
N GLY A 115 -6.91 20.57 12.19
CA GLY A 115 -5.98 21.64 11.83
C GLY A 115 -4.54 21.35 12.28
N TYR A 116 -3.59 21.62 11.40
CA TYR A 116 -2.16 21.69 11.70
C TYR A 116 -1.63 23.09 11.47
N GLU A 117 -0.57 23.45 12.16
CA GLU A 117 0.11 24.73 11.94
C GLU A 117 0.49 24.89 10.46
N GLY A 118 0.13 26.01 9.85
CA GLY A 118 0.35 26.32 8.45
C GLY A 118 -0.77 25.90 7.48
N PHE A 119 -1.78 25.13 7.94
CA PHE A 119 -2.96 24.86 7.14
C PHE A 119 -3.79 26.13 6.93
N SER A 120 -4.32 26.29 5.72
CA SER A 120 -5.26 27.35 5.35
C SER A 120 -6.56 26.74 4.90
N GLU A 121 -7.66 27.43 5.17
CA GLU A 121 -8.99 27.04 4.68
C GLU A 121 -9.07 27.10 3.15
N GLY A 122 -9.96 26.31 2.57
CA GLY A 122 -10.41 26.47 1.19
C GLY A 122 -11.17 27.79 1.00
N ASN A 123 -11.28 28.25 -0.23
CA ASN A 123 -11.95 29.49 -0.55
C ASN A 123 -13.28 29.23 -1.29
N PRO A 124 -14.46 29.56 -0.67
CA PRO A 124 -15.75 29.39 -1.33
C PRO A 124 -15.85 30.07 -2.70
N ALA A 125 -15.25 31.26 -2.87
CA ALA A 125 -15.28 32.00 -4.13
C ALA A 125 -14.51 31.32 -5.28
N TRP A 126 -13.70 30.31 -4.99
CA TRP A 126 -12.97 29.51 -5.98
C TRP A 126 -13.72 28.25 -6.43
N GLY A 127 -14.89 28.03 -5.84
CA GLY A 127 -15.85 27.01 -6.22
C GLY A 127 -17.19 27.64 -6.60
N ASP A 128 -18.26 27.06 -6.11
CA ASP A 128 -19.65 27.53 -6.36
C ASP A 128 -20.19 28.48 -5.27
N GLY A 129 -19.35 28.93 -4.36
CA GLY A 129 -19.70 29.87 -3.30
C GLY A 129 -20.24 29.25 -2.01
N ARG A 130 -20.37 27.92 -1.94
CA ARG A 130 -20.85 27.26 -0.71
C ARG A 130 -19.82 27.37 0.43
N GLU A 131 -20.29 27.79 1.61
CA GLU A 131 -19.42 28.00 2.77
C GLU A 131 -18.71 26.74 3.27
N GLU A 132 -19.26 25.54 3.01
CA GLU A 132 -18.64 24.28 3.38
C GLU A 132 -17.25 24.08 2.76
N LEU A 133 -16.94 24.74 1.64
CA LEU A 133 -15.61 24.67 1.00
C LEU A 133 -14.49 25.20 1.91
N ARG A 134 -14.80 25.98 2.97
CA ARG A 134 -13.81 26.33 4.00
C ARG A 134 -13.27 25.12 4.76
N ARG A 135 -13.96 23.97 4.74
CA ARG A 135 -13.51 22.72 5.33
C ARG A 135 -12.39 22.04 4.52
N CYS A 136 -12.17 22.44 3.27
CA CYS A 136 -11.00 22.05 2.50
C CYS A 136 -9.75 22.68 3.11
N VAL A 137 -8.61 22.04 2.87
CA VAL A 137 -7.31 22.52 3.34
C VAL A 137 -6.42 22.87 2.16
N ARG A 138 -5.80 24.03 2.23
CA ARG A 138 -4.73 24.45 1.32
C ARG A 138 -3.42 24.55 2.09
N ILE A 139 -2.41 23.91 1.56
CA ILE A 139 -1.05 23.90 2.09
C ILE A 139 -0.20 24.79 1.17
N TRP A 140 0.31 25.88 1.74
CA TRP A 140 1.09 26.87 1.01
C TRP A 140 2.56 26.80 1.39
N PRO A 141 3.51 26.71 0.42
CA PRO A 141 4.94 26.62 0.71
C PRO A 141 5.53 27.80 1.48
N HIS A 142 4.85 28.95 1.48
CA HIS A 142 5.26 30.12 2.23
C HIS A 142 4.74 30.15 3.69
N LYS A 143 3.81 29.25 4.04
CA LYS A 143 3.26 29.12 5.40
C LYS A 143 3.83 27.95 6.18
N MET A 144 4.30 26.94 5.50
CA MET A 144 4.91 25.76 6.15
C MET A 144 6.01 25.15 5.28
N LYS A 145 6.91 24.39 5.91
CA LYS A 145 7.96 23.65 5.20
C LYS A 145 7.31 22.49 4.42
N GLY A 146 7.46 22.48 3.13
CA GLY A 146 6.92 21.45 2.24
C GLY A 146 6.53 22.01 0.89
N GLU A 147 5.89 21.17 0.08
CA GLU A 147 5.35 21.51 -1.23
C GLU A 147 3.87 21.93 -1.11
N GLY A 148 3.34 22.55 -2.18
CA GLY A 148 1.94 22.96 -2.19
C GLY A 148 1.00 21.77 -2.34
N HIS A 149 -0.08 21.74 -1.55
CA HIS A 149 -1.11 20.70 -1.63
C HIS A 149 -2.50 21.28 -1.36
N PHE A 150 -3.50 20.56 -1.85
CA PHE A 150 -4.90 20.72 -1.51
C PHE A 150 -5.46 19.41 -0.97
N LEU A 151 -6.30 19.48 0.06
CA LEU A 151 -6.96 18.32 0.67
C LEU A 151 -8.44 18.61 0.87
N ALA A 152 -9.29 17.63 0.58
CA ALA A 152 -10.71 17.65 0.93
C ALA A 152 -11.14 16.28 1.44
N LEU A 153 -11.73 16.25 2.63
CA LEU A 153 -12.25 15.03 3.25
C LEU A 153 -13.77 15.01 3.15
N LEU A 154 -14.29 13.99 2.48
CA LEU A 154 -15.72 13.79 2.28
C LEU A 154 -16.20 12.54 3.02
N LYS A 155 -17.44 12.53 3.48
CA LYS A 155 -18.13 11.39 4.07
C LYS A 155 -19.39 11.08 3.26
N LYS A 156 -19.64 9.80 2.99
CA LYS A 156 -20.90 9.34 2.39
C LYS A 156 -21.94 9.14 3.47
N SER A 157 -23.18 9.52 3.20
CA SER A 157 -24.32 9.31 4.10
C SER A 157 -24.46 7.84 4.50
N GLU A 158 -24.87 7.58 5.73
CA GLU A 158 -25.22 6.25 6.22
C GLU A 158 -26.60 5.79 5.75
N ASP A 159 -27.46 6.74 5.30
CA ASP A 159 -28.83 6.48 4.89
C ASP A 159 -28.96 5.94 3.44
N VAL A 160 -27.85 5.85 2.69
CA VAL A 160 -27.88 5.24 1.35
C VAL A 160 -27.97 3.72 1.45
N PRO A 161 -28.64 3.06 0.49
CA PRO A 161 -28.74 1.59 0.49
C PRO A 161 -27.36 0.91 0.46
N GLU A 162 -27.18 -0.09 1.32
CA GLU A 162 -25.97 -0.89 1.34
C GLU A 162 -25.92 -1.84 0.13
N THR A 163 -24.79 -1.88 -0.56
CA THR A 163 -24.52 -2.83 -1.63
C THR A 163 -24.18 -4.19 -1.03
N ARG A 164 -24.94 -5.24 -1.39
CA ARG A 164 -24.60 -6.61 -0.97
C ARG A 164 -23.37 -7.11 -1.72
N ILE A 165 -22.25 -7.16 -1.02
CA ILE A 165 -20.98 -7.63 -1.57
C ILE A 165 -20.85 -9.13 -1.26
N ARG A 166 -20.70 -9.94 -2.32
CA ARG A 166 -20.31 -11.33 -2.17
C ARG A 166 -18.80 -11.42 -2.20
N LEU A 167 -18.20 -11.89 -1.11
CA LEU A 167 -16.76 -12.13 -1.03
C LEU A 167 -16.37 -13.43 -1.74
N GLU A 168 -15.09 -13.50 -2.16
CA GLU A 168 -14.47 -14.75 -2.61
C GLU A 168 -14.57 -15.81 -1.51
N PRO A 169 -14.94 -17.05 -1.86
CA PRO A 169 -15.01 -18.11 -0.87
C PRO A 169 -13.62 -18.47 -0.34
N PRO A 170 -13.52 -19.01 0.88
CA PRO A 170 -12.27 -19.53 1.42
C PRO A 170 -11.59 -20.52 0.49
N THR A 171 -10.27 -20.42 0.38
CA THR A 171 -9.48 -21.32 -0.45
C THR A 171 -9.38 -22.69 0.19
N ARG A 172 -9.66 -23.75 -0.59
CA ARG A 172 -9.43 -25.11 -0.16
C ARG A 172 -8.04 -25.58 -0.60
N MET A 173 -7.15 -25.77 0.36
CA MET A 173 -5.82 -26.32 0.14
C MET A 173 -5.82 -27.82 0.35
N ASP A 174 -5.12 -28.59 -0.51
CA ASP A 174 -4.96 -30.01 -0.28
C ASP A 174 -4.12 -30.30 0.98
N LYS A 175 -4.38 -31.45 1.63
CA LYS A 175 -3.78 -31.80 2.92
C LYS A 175 -2.26 -31.93 2.85
N LYS A 176 -1.69 -32.37 1.72
CA LYS A 176 -0.25 -32.56 1.56
C LYS A 176 0.48 -31.22 1.52
N ASN A 177 -0.01 -30.29 0.71
CA ASN A 177 0.54 -28.94 0.60
C ASN A 177 0.41 -28.19 1.93
N LYS A 178 -0.74 -28.33 2.60
CA LYS A 178 -0.97 -27.73 3.91
C LYS A 178 0.04 -28.22 4.94
N ALA A 179 0.31 -29.52 5.01
CA ALA A 179 1.27 -30.10 5.95
C ALA A 179 2.70 -29.57 5.75
N VAL A 180 3.14 -29.38 4.48
CA VAL A 180 4.45 -28.79 4.18
C VAL A 180 4.55 -27.33 4.65
N LEU A 181 3.49 -26.56 4.48
CA LEU A 181 3.45 -25.17 4.96
C LEU A 181 3.39 -25.11 6.49
N GLU A 182 2.53 -25.91 7.12
CA GLU A 182 2.43 -25.99 8.58
C GLU A 182 3.75 -26.39 9.23
N GLU A 183 4.54 -27.25 8.61
CA GLU A 183 5.87 -27.64 9.10
C GLU A 183 6.83 -26.44 9.14
N PHE A 184 6.80 -25.54 8.17
CA PHE A 184 7.58 -24.30 8.21
C PHE A 184 7.00 -23.31 9.21
N PHE A 185 5.69 -23.10 9.15
CA PHE A 185 5.02 -22.07 9.98
C PHE A 185 4.91 -22.47 11.45
N LYS A 186 5.18 -23.73 11.84
CA LYS A 186 5.26 -24.10 13.28
C LYS A 186 6.33 -23.27 14.02
N ASP A 187 7.42 -22.90 13.32
CA ASP A 187 8.50 -22.08 13.83
C ASP A 187 8.20 -20.58 13.82
N CYS A 188 7.07 -20.14 13.25
CA CYS A 188 6.63 -18.76 13.26
C CYS A 188 5.60 -18.52 14.39
N GLN A 189 5.71 -17.41 15.10
CA GLN A 189 4.61 -16.93 15.98
C GLN A 189 3.47 -16.38 15.12
N TRP A 190 3.81 -15.59 14.11
CA TRP A 190 2.85 -15.14 13.11
C TRP A 190 2.39 -16.33 12.24
N LYS A 191 1.06 -16.44 12.04
CA LYS A 191 0.45 -17.46 11.19
C LYS A 191 -0.37 -16.80 10.10
N PRO A 192 -0.31 -17.31 8.86
CA PRO A 192 -1.24 -16.87 7.84
C PRO A 192 -2.67 -17.36 8.15
N ASP A 193 -3.65 -16.60 7.74
CA ASP A 193 -5.02 -17.10 7.65
C ASP A 193 -5.08 -18.16 6.54
N TRP A 194 -5.21 -19.43 6.93
CA TRP A 194 -5.17 -20.56 6.01
C TRP A 194 -6.29 -20.56 4.97
N GLU A 195 -7.43 -19.97 5.29
CA GLU A 195 -8.55 -19.85 4.37
C GLU A 195 -8.28 -18.86 3.23
N ARG A 196 -7.26 -18.03 3.40
CA ARG A 196 -6.83 -17.00 2.44
C ARG A 196 -5.50 -17.32 1.77
N VAL A 197 -4.91 -18.48 2.05
CA VAL A 197 -3.69 -18.94 1.38
C VAL A 197 -4.05 -19.56 0.04
N GLN A 198 -3.52 -19.00 -1.04
CA GLN A 198 -3.67 -19.49 -2.40
C GLN A 198 -2.36 -20.03 -2.96
N ILE A 199 -2.44 -21.16 -3.69
CA ILE A 199 -1.29 -21.75 -4.38
C ILE A 199 -1.52 -21.63 -5.89
N LYS A 200 -0.58 -20.99 -6.59
CA LYS A 200 -0.59 -20.84 -8.06
C LYS A 200 0.70 -21.46 -8.61
N GLY A 201 0.60 -22.69 -9.15
CA GLY A 201 1.77 -23.50 -9.48
C GLY A 201 2.56 -23.84 -8.21
N GLU A 202 3.81 -23.41 -8.14
CA GLU A 202 4.65 -23.57 -6.94
C GLU A 202 4.55 -22.37 -5.98
N LYS A 203 3.99 -21.24 -6.40
CA LYS A 203 3.95 -19.99 -5.62
C LYS A 203 2.80 -19.96 -4.64
N VAL A 204 3.09 -19.59 -3.40
CA VAL A 204 2.15 -19.49 -2.29
C VAL A 204 1.91 -18.02 -1.94
N TYR A 205 0.65 -17.60 -1.88
CA TYR A 205 0.25 -16.24 -1.58
C TYR A 205 -0.75 -16.22 -0.42
N LEU A 206 -0.63 -15.21 0.45
CA LEU A 206 -1.69 -14.80 1.35
C LEU A 206 -2.45 -13.65 0.69
N VAL A 207 -3.70 -13.87 0.34
CA VAL A 207 -4.53 -12.87 -0.33
C VAL A 207 -5.46 -12.17 0.66
N PRO A 208 -5.66 -10.84 0.59
CA PRO A 208 -6.68 -10.14 1.34
C PRO A 208 -8.09 -10.59 0.95
N GLU A 209 -9.10 -10.24 1.75
CA GLU A 209 -10.50 -10.41 1.37
C GLU A 209 -10.84 -9.58 0.13
N LEU A 210 -11.55 -10.19 -0.80
CA LEU A 210 -11.91 -9.58 -2.07
C LEU A 210 -13.36 -9.86 -2.43
N PRO A 211 -14.01 -8.96 -3.18
CA PRO A 211 -15.26 -9.27 -3.85
C PRO A 211 -15.09 -10.47 -4.79
N ALA A 212 -16.10 -11.31 -4.87
CA ALA A 212 -16.18 -12.33 -5.91
C ALA A 212 -16.26 -11.66 -7.30
N LYS A 213 -15.75 -12.34 -8.34
CA LYS A 213 -15.80 -11.88 -9.74
C LYS A 213 -14.88 -10.70 -10.08
N LEU A 214 -13.61 -10.81 -9.72
CA LEU A 214 -12.56 -9.88 -10.16
C LEU A 214 -11.94 -10.23 -11.53
N ASN A 215 -12.67 -11.00 -12.34
CA ASN A 215 -12.22 -11.32 -13.69
C ASN A 215 -12.01 -10.04 -14.51
N GLY A 216 -10.88 -9.97 -15.19
CA GLY A 216 -10.49 -8.81 -16.02
C GLY A 216 -9.72 -7.72 -15.27
N ILE A 217 -9.56 -7.80 -13.96
CA ILE A 217 -8.67 -6.88 -13.23
C ILE A 217 -7.22 -7.31 -13.40
N HIS A 218 -6.37 -6.37 -13.81
CA HIS A 218 -4.95 -6.59 -13.96
C HIS A 218 -4.21 -6.34 -12.63
N PHE A 219 -3.91 -7.42 -11.91
CA PHE A 219 -3.14 -7.37 -10.67
C PHE A 219 -1.64 -7.38 -10.95
N LEU A 220 -0.93 -6.35 -10.51
CA LEU A 220 0.54 -6.30 -10.46
C LEU A 220 1.06 -7.01 -9.21
N ARG A 221 0.30 -6.96 -8.11
CA ARG A 221 0.57 -7.66 -6.86
C ARG A 221 -0.72 -8.26 -6.31
N ASN A 222 -0.70 -9.56 -6.05
CA ASN A 222 -1.87 -10.30 -5.55
C ASN A 222 -1.65 -10.75 -4.10
N GLY A 223 -1.73 -9.83 -3.15
CA GLY A 223 -1.47 -10.12 -1.75
C GLY A 223 0.02 -10.28 -1.42
N LEU A 224 0.32 -10.96 -0.32
CA LEU A 224 1.68 -11.25 0.13
C LEU A 224 2.18 -12.56 -0.47
N TYR A 225 3.26 -12.51 -1.21
CA TYR A 225 3.97 -13.70 -1.65
C TYR A 225 4.70 -14.33 -0.44
N LEU A 226 4.25 -15.52 -0.02
CA LEU A 226 4.82 -16.23 1.12
C LEU A 226 6.09 -16.98 0.76
N GLY A 227 6.16 -17.57 -0.45
CA GLY A 227 7.30 -18.34 -0.91
C GLY A 227 6.94 -19.41 -1.92
N ASP A 228 7.89 -20.28 -2.20
CA ASP A 228 7.73 -21.40 -3.13
C ASP A 228 7.52 -22.73 -2.41
N LEU A 229 6.48 -23.44 -2.82
CA LEU A 229 6.21 -24.80 -2.41
C LEU A 229 6.90 -25.77 -3.36
N LYS A 230 7.98 -26.38 -2.92
CA LYS A 230 8.72 -27.41 -3.66
C LYS A 230 8.26 -28.81 -3.22
N LYS A 231 8.68 -29.86 -3.91
CA LYS A 231 8.18 -31.23 -3.76
C LYS A 231 7.97 -31.73 -2.31
N ASN A 232 8.76 -31.32 -1.33
CA ASN A 232 8.59 -31.71 0.08
C ASN A 232 9.16 -30.63 1.02
N ARG A 233 9.20 -29.39 0.60
CA ARG A 233 9.71 -28.28 1.40
C ARG A 233 9.10 -26.96 0.96
N PHE A 234 9.06 -26.03 1.88
CA PHE A 234 8.72 -24.64 1.61
C PHE A 234 10.00 -23.79 1.62
N GLU A 235 10.12 -22.90 0.65
CA GLU A 235 11.19 -21.91 0.55
C GLU A 235 10.59 -20.53 0.75
N PRO A 236 10.84 -19.86 1.90
CA PRO A 236 10.23 -18.58 2.23
C PRO A 236 10.75 -17.47 1.32
N SER A 237 9.86 -16.55 0.96
CA SER A 237 10.18 -15.39 0.13
C SER A 237 10.82 -14.27 0.94
N GLN A 238 11.48 -13.33 0.25
CA GLN A 238 11.94 -12.08 0.83
C GLN A 238 10.78 -11.27 1.41
N GLN A 239 9.63 -11.26 0.74
CA GLN A 239 8.42 -10.55 1.15
C GLN A 239 7.89 -11.07 2.48
N LEU A 240 7.92 -12.38 2.69
CA LEU A 240 7.56 -12.97 3.99
C LEU A 240 8.53 -12.51 5.08
N ALA A 241 9.85 -12.49 4.81
CA ALA A 241 10.82 -11.99 5.79
C ALA A 241 10.46 -10.58 6.27
N MET A 242 10.15 -9.67 5.34
CA MET A 242 9.84 -8.27 5.65
C MET A 242 8.58 -8.08 6.52
N THR A 243 7.71 -9.09 6.61
CA THR A 243 6.51 -9.04 7.47
C THR A 243 6.78 -9.51 8.90
N LEU A 244 7.96 -10.08 9.16
CA LEU A 244 8.33 -10.69 10.44
C LEU A 244 9.30 -9.80 11.22
N LYS A 245 9.27 -9.94 12.53
CA LYS A 245 10.28 -9.43 13.45
C LYS A 245 11.16 -10.59 13.95
N ALA A 246 12.28 -10.28 14.58
CA ALA A 246 13.19 -11.28 15.14
C ALA A 246 12.48 -12.27 16.09
N SER A 247 11.49 -11.79 16.87
CA SER A 247 10.67 -12.61 17.77
C SER A 247 9.67 -13.50 17.06
N ASP A 248 9.31 -13.21 15.82
CA ASP A 248 8.24 -13.92 15.11
C ASP A 248 8.69 -15.24 14.49
N TYR A 249 10.00 -15.49 14.44
CA TYR A 249 10.56 -16.73 13.89
C TYR A 249 11.60 -17.34 14.82
N ALA A 250 11.46 -18.64 15.10
CA ALA A 250 12.30 -19.36 16.07
C ALA A 250 13.80 -19.41 15.69
N GLY A 251 14.13 -19.27 14.39
CA GLY A 251 15.50 -19.22 13.90
C GLY A 251 15.89 -17.81 13.45
N SER A 252 16.54 -17.02 14.29
CA SER A 252 16.96 -15.67 13.94
C SER A 252 18.39 -15.36 14.35
N VAL A 253 18.99 -14.36 13.71
CA VAL A 253 20.21 -13.66 14.12
C VAL A 253 19.96 -12.19 14.07
N SER A 254 20.23 -11.46 15.17
CA SER A 254 20.10 -10.02 15.27
C SER A 254 21.45 -9.37 15.34
N LEU A 255 21.74 -8.53 14.34
CA LEU A 255 22.98 -7.76 14.25
C LEU A 255 22.74 -6.34 14.78
N SER A 256 23.75 -5.69 15.37
CA SER A 256 23.63 -4.28 15.72
C SER A 256 23.67 -3.41 14.46
N PRO A 257 23.10 -2.20 14.45
CA PRO A 257 23.12 -1.30 13.29
C PRO A 257 24.54 -0.97 12.78
N GLU A 258 25.55 -1.05 13.62
CA GLU A 258 26.95 -0.77 13.31
C GLU A 258 27.73 -2.00 12.80
N ASP A 259 27.09 -3.17 12.76
CA ASP A 259 27.77 -4.42 12.35
C ASP A 259 28.07 -4.40 10.84
N GLU A 260 29.34 -4.48 10.49
CA GLU A 260 29.81 -4.48 9.09
C GLU A 260 29.22 -5.63 8.25
N ARG A 261 28.81 -6.71 8.88
CA ARG A 261 28.17 -7.86 8.22
C ARG A 261 26.83 -7.49 7.59
N ILE A 262 26.15 -6.42 8.04
CA ILE A 262 24.92 -5.92 7.40
C ILE A 262 25.19 -5.54 5.95
N GLY A 263 26.21 -4.72 5.70
CA GLY A 263 26.58 -4.33 4.34
C GLY A 263 26.93 -5.53 3.45
N ARG A 264 27.67 -6.49 4.00
CA ARG A 264 28.00 -7.75 3.31
C ARG A 264 26.75 -8.55 2.98
N TYR A 265 25.84 -8.69 3.95
CA TYR A 265 24.58 -9.40 3.73
C TYR A 265 23.73 -8.72 2.63
N LEU A 266 23.60 -7.40 2.65
CA LEU A 266 22.83 -6.66 1.63
C LEU A 266 23.45 -6.73 0.23
N ARG A 267 24.76 -6.97 0.11
CA ARG A 267 25.42 -7.28 -1.19
C ARG A 267 25.24 -8.74 -1.62
N GLY A 268 24.68 -9.59 -0.76
CA GLY A 268 24.42 -11.00 -1.08
C GLY A 268 25.57 -11.93 -0.68
N GLU A 269 26.52 -11.47 0.12
CA GLU A 269 27.67 -12.27 0.60
C GLU A 269 27.22 -13.29 1.66
N THR A 270 27.93 -14.39 1.74
CA THR A 270 27.82 -15.38 2.81
C THR A 270 28.42 -14.81 4.10
N LEU A 271 27.77 -15.06 5.23
CA LEU A 271 28.27 -14.65 6.54
C LEU A 271 28.78 -15.86 7.33
N LEU A 272 29.75 -15.63 8.20
CA LEU A 272 30.13 -16.58 9.24
C LEU A 272 29.49 -16.12 10.55
N LEU A 273 28.87 -17.06 11.26
CA LEU A 273 28.27 -16.83 12.57
C LEU A 273 29.04 -17.63 13.62
N GLU A 274 29.26 -17.02 14.75
CA GLU A 274 29.86 -17.68 15.92
C GLU A 274 28.82 -18.61 16.59
N PRO A 275 29.26 -19.63 17.31
CA PRO A 275 28.37 -20.49 18.09
C PRO A 275 27.50 -19.67 19.06
N GLY A 276 26.18 -19.87 18.99
CA GLY A 276 25.23 -19.17 19.85
C GLY A 276 24.78 -17.78 19.36
N GLU A 277 25.35 -17.25 18.27
CA GLU A 277 24.91 -15.96 17.67
C GLU A 277 23.52 -16.04 17.06
N ALA A 278 23.20 -17.16 16.40
CA ALA A 278 21.86 -17.43 15.94
C ALA A 278 21.07 -18.27 16.97
N THR A 279 19.77 -18.08 17.01
CA THR A 279 18.87 -18.81 17.95
C THR A 279 18.72 -20.28 17.61
N ARG A 280 19.30 -20.76 16.49
CA ARG A 280 19.43 -22.18 16.11
C ARG A 280 20.69 -22.43 15.30
N GLU A 281 21.18 -23.67 15.32
CA GLU A 281 22.46 -24.05 14.69
C GLU A 281 22.35 -24.39 13.20
N LYS A 282 21.16 -24.65 12.68
CA LYS A 282 20.95 -25.02 11.27
C LYS A 282 19.55 -24.71 10.77
N GLY A 283 19.41 -24.56 9.46
CA GLY A 283 18.13 -24.34 8.77
C GLY A 283 17.91 -22.89 8.34
N TRP A 284 16.69 -22.50 8.17
CA TRP A 284 16.32 -21.12 7.83
C TRP A 284 16.59 -20.20 9.01
N ILE A 285 17.22 -19.07 8.75
CA ILE A 285 17.52 -18.01 9.72
C ILE A 285 16.96 -16.71 9.17
N LEU A 286 16.16 -16.04 9.97
CA LEU A 286 15.75 -14.65 9.74
C LEU A 286 16.90 -13.72 10.17
N VAL A 287 17.49 -13.04 9.20
CA VAL A 287 18.57 -12.08 9.48
C VAL A 287 17.94 -10.73 9.80
N CYS A 288 18.26 -10.18 10.95
CA CYS A 288 17.68 -8.94 11.47
C CYS A 288 18.75 -7.90 11.81
N VAL A 289 18.32 -6.63 11.80
CA VAL A 289 19.01 -5.54 12.49
C VAL A 289 18.14 -5.16 13.67
N ASP A 290 18.65 -5.28 14.87
CA ASP A 290 17.86 -5.24 16.10
C ASP A 290 16.68 -6.24 16.01
N GLN A 291 15.46 -5.72 16.00
CA GLN A 291 14.25 -6.55 15.84
C GLN A 291 13.71 -6.62 14.40
N TYR A 292 14.24 -5.83 13.47
CA TYR A 292 13.69 -5.68 12.11
C TYR A 292 14.36 -6.61 11.12
N ALA A 293 13.59 -7.39 10.41
CA ALA A 293 14.11 -8.33 9.43
C ALA A 293 14.70 -7.65 8.19
N LEU A 294 15.86 -8.13 7.77
CA LEU A 294 16.46 -7.82 6.47
C LEU A 294 16.11 -8.85 5.41
N GLY A 295 16.01 -10.13 5.80
CA GLY A 295 15.73 -11.23 4.88
C GLY A 295 16.13 -12.57 5.45
N TRP A 296 16.30 -13.56 4.56
CA TRP A 296 16.60 -14.93 4.93
C TRP A 296 18.07 -15.32 4.70
N GLY A 297 18.55 -16.23 5.52
CA GLY A 297 19.75 -17.03 5.28
C GLY A 297 19.50 -18.49 5.54
N LYS A 298 20.39 -19.36 5.10
CA LYS A 298 20.36 -20.79 5.42
C LYS A 298 21.66 -21.17 6.12
N LEU A 299 21.56 -21.46 7.42
CA LEU A 299 22.69 -21.78 8.27
C LEU A 299 23.05 -23.27 8.17
N VAL A 300 24.33 -23.54 7.96
CA VAL A 300 24.90 -24.89 7.98
C VAL A 300 26.33 -24.79 8.50
N ASN A 301 26.64 -25.44 9.63
CA ASN A 301 27.97 -25.45 10.23
C ASN A 301 28.62 -24.07 10.41
N GLY A 302 27.89 -23.12 11.00
CA GLY A 302 28.37 -21.74 11.20
C GLY A 302 28.37 -20.86 9.95
N VAL A 303 28.11 -21.43 8.77
CA VAL A 303 28.08 -20.69 7.50
C VAL A 303 26.67 -20.34 7.13
N LEU A 304 26.33 -19.04 7.15
CA LEU A 304 25.03 -18.50 6.76
C LEU A 304 25.04 -18.19 5.25
N LYS A 305 24.52 -19.11 4.44
CA LYS A 305 24.31 -18.91 3.01
C LYS A 305 23.23 -17.85 2.79
N ASN A 306 23.60 -16.76 2.15
CA ASN A 306 22.74 -15.63 1.88
C ASN A 306 21.55 -16.01 0.98
N LYS A 307 20.34 -15.58 1.36
CA LYS A 307 19.09 -15.75 0.62
C LYS A 307 18.37 -14.43 0.37
N TYR A 308 19.08 -13.32 0.59
CA TYR A 308 18.58 -11.99 0.27
C TYR A 308 18.25 -11.87 -1.22
N TRP A 309 17.11 -11.29 -1.53
CA TRP A 309 16.64 -11.23 -2.92
C TRP A 309 17.61 -10.44 -3.81
N SER A 310 18.03 -11.07 -4.91
CA SER A 310 19.05 -10.49 -5.81
C SER A 310 18.65 -9.13 -6.38
N GLY A 311 17.35 -8.89 -6.60
CA GLY A 311 16.85 -7.62 -7.10
C GLY A 311 16.95 -6.44 -6.13
N TRP A 312 17.24 -6.70 -4.84
CA TRP A 312 17.40 -5.67 -3.81
C TRP A 312 18.84 -5.50 -3.34
N ARG A 313 19.78 -6.29 -3.88
CA ARG A 313 21.18 -6.22 -3.47
C ARG A 313 21.78 -4.86 -3.76
N LEU A 314 22.56 -4.37 -2.81
CA LEU A 314 23.39 -3.19 -3.02
C LEU A 314 24.39 -3.47 -4.14
N LYS A 315 24.48 -2.55 -5.09
CA LYS A 315 25.55 -2.54 -6.08
C LYS A 315 26.79 -2.01 -5.37
N SER A 316 27.91 -2.71 -5.52
CA SER A 316 29.23 -2.29 -5.05
C SER A 316 29.63 -0.96 -5.65
#